data_ca602219672807ce693d5a08e309b80f
#
_entry.id   ca602219672807ce693d5a08e309b80f
#
_cell.length_a   1.000
_cell.length_b   1.000
_cell.length_c   1.000
_cell.angle_alpha   90.00
_cell.angle_beta   90.00
_cell.angle_gamma   90.00
#
_symmetry.space_group_name_H-M   'P 1'
#
loop_
_entity.id
_entity.type
_entity.pdbx_description
1 polymer ?
#
loop_
_entity_poly.entity_id
_entity_poly.type
_entity_poly.pdbx_seq_one_letter_code
_entity_poly.pdbx_strand_id
1 'polypeptide(L)'
;MIILTGHEGFIGQNFCEELDLGNVYRVEKDDACTFLDYFNDWGEVELILHQGAISSTVETDINKIHRYNVDYTLRLFEKAIEHQIPVRYASSASVYGNFGCSLDTNKVMNPLNYYAISKLQIDYWVQQHIDRFSNIQGFRYFNVFGGHEELKVLQNQSSPVSKFVNDIKQTGKIRLFEGSDKMVRDFV
;
A
#
# COMPACT_ATOMS: atom_id res chain seq x y z
N MET A 1 9.70 5.65 -18.67
CA MET A 1 10.07 4.63 -17.63
C MET A 1 9.11 4.71 -16.46
N ILE A 2 8.76 3.58 -15.84
CA ILE A 2 7.92 3.53 -14.63
C ILE A 2 8.80 3.27 -13.40
N ILE A 3 8.61 4.00 -12.30
CA ILE A 3 9.19 3.65 -11.01
C ILE A 3 8.16 2.83 -10.22
N LEU A 4 8.52 1.60 -9.82
CA LEU A 4 7.71 0.75 -8.96
C LEU A 4 8.41 0.54 -7.62
N THR A 5 7.83 1.06 -6.54
CA THR A 5 8.35 0.80 -5.18
C THR A 5 7.61 -0.35 -4.52
N GLY A 6 8.31 -1.15 -3.72
CA GLY A 6 7.72 -2.30 -3.03
C GLY A 6 7.40 -3.47 -3.97
N HIS A 7 8.23 -3.67 -4.99
CA HIS A 7 8.03 -4.68 -6.02
C HIS A 7 8.15 -6.12 -5.52
N GLU A 8 8.84 -6.37 -4.40
CA GLU A 8 8.92 -7.69 -3.76
C GLU A 8 7.73 -7.98 -2.85
N GLY A 9 6.92 -6.98 -2.54
CA GLY A 9 5.69 -7.15 -1.77
C GLY A 9 4.57 -7.83 -2.56
N PHE A 10 3.55 -8.31 -1.85
CA PHE A 10 2.40 -9.02 -2.44
C PHE A 10 1.79 -8.27 -3.64
N ILE A 11 1.41 -7.01 -3.47
CA ILE A 11 0.80 -6.23 -4.56
C ILE A 11 1.84 -5.89 -5.64
N GLY A 12 3.08 -5.58 -5.25
CA GLY A 12 4.14 -5.22 -6.18
C GLY A 12 4.53 -6.34 -7.12
N GLN A 13 4.54 -7.60 -6.66
CA GLN A 13 4.82 -8.77 -7.50
C GLN A 13 3.74 -8.96 -8.58
N ASN A 14 2.47 -8.74 -8.24
CA ASN A 14 1.38 -8.78 -9.24
C ASN A 14 1.55 -7.66 -10.28
N PHE A 15 2.01 -6.46 -9.90
CA PHE A 15 2.36 -5.42 -10.89
C PHE A 15 3.52 -5.85 -11.78
N CYS A 16 4.51 -6.58 -11.26
CA CYS A 16 5.63 -7.07 -12.06
C CYS A 16 5.21 -8.11 -13.11
N GLU A 17 4.14 -8.85 -12.90
CA GLU A 17 3.60 -9.79 -13.90
C GLU A 17 2.89 -9.08 -15.06
N GLU A 18 2.28 -7.93 -14.81
CA GLU A 18 1.48 -7.19 -15.78
C GLU A 18 2.28 -6.12 -16.55
N LEU A 19 3.40 -5.67 -16.01
CA LEU A 19 4.21 -4.60 -16.59
C LEU A 19 5.34 -5.14 -17.47
N ASP A 20 5.69 -4.41 -18.53
CA ASP A 20 6.95 -4.62 -19.26
C ASP A 20 8.14 -4.23 -18.37
N LEU A 21 8.78 -5.23 -17.76
CA LEU A 21 9.89 -5.04 -16.84
C LEU A 21 11.11 -4.37 -17.46
N GLY A 22 11.24 -4.35 -18.79
CA GLY A 22 12.29 -3.61 -19.49
C GLY A 22 12.16 -2.09 -19.33
N ASN A 23 10.96 -1.61 -18.99
CA ASN A 23 10.65 -0.18 -18.77
C ASN A 23 10.33 0.15 -17.29
N VAL A 24 10.68 -0.73 -16.34
CA VAL A 24 10.37 -0.54 -14.91
C VAL A 24 11.66 -0.45 -14.09
N TYR A 25 11.83 0.70 -13.41
CA TYR A 25 12.82 0.86 -12.35
C TYR A 25 12.22 0.43 -11.00
N ARG A 26 12.79 -0.61 -10.40
CA ARG A 26 12.26 -1.25 -9.19
C ARG A 26 13.03 -0.81 -7.96
N VAL A 27 12.32 -0.42 -6.91
CA VAL A 27 12.88 0.09 -5.65
C VAL A 27 12.31 -0.69 -4.48
N GLU A 28 13.18 -1.24 -3.63
CA GLU A 28 12.81 -1.88 -2.37
C GLU A 28 13.19 -1.04 -1.15
N LYS A 29 12.70 -1.48 0.01
CA LYS A 29 12.89 -0.79 1.27
C LYS A 29 14.37 -0.49 1.57
N ASP A 30 15.25 -1.44 1.29
CA ASP A 30 16.67 -1.33 1.63
C ASP A 30 17.40 -0.33 0.73
N ASP A 31 16.93 -0.15 -0.49
CA ASP A 31 17.46 0.82 -1.47
C ASP A 31 16.76 2.17 -1.45
N ALA A 32 15.62 2.27 -0.77
CA ALA A 32 14.71 3.41 -0.90
C ALA A 32 15.36 4.77 -0.63
N CYS A 33 16.15 4.89 0.45
CA CYS A 33 16.82 6.16 0.75
C CYS A 33 17.94 6.46 -0.25
N THR A 34 18.76 5.46 -0.59
CA THR A 34 19.83 5.57 -1.58
C THR A 34 19.29 5.94 -2.96
N PHE A 35 18.16 5.35 -3.36
CA PHE A 35 17.48 5.69 -4.59
C PHE A 35 17.14 7.18 -4.64
N LEU A 36 16.47 7.73 -3.62
CA LEU A 36 16.08 9.14 -3.61
C LEU A 36 17.26 10.11 -3.61
N ASP A 37 18.40 9.70 -3.06
CA ASP A 37 19.59 10.54 -2.95
C ASP A 37 20.43 10.55 -4.24
N TYR A 38 20.42 9.46 -5.01
CA TYR A 38 21.35 9.26 -6.14
C TYR A 38 20.68 9.05 -7.50
N PHE A 39 19.37 8.83 -7.57
CA PHE A 39 18.68 8.71 -8.85
C PHE A 39 18.59 10.07 -9.54
N ASN A 40 19.01 10.14 -10.81
CA ASN A 40 19.11 11.39 -11.56
C ASN A 40 18.21 11.45 -12.81
N ASP A 41 17.71 10.31 -13.28
CA ASP A 41 16.98 10.23 -14.55
C ASP A 41 15.48 10.54 -14.40
N TRP A 42 15.14 11.49 -13.50
CA TRP A 42 13.74 11.86 -13.22
C TRP A 42 12.99 12.35 -14.46
N GLY A 43 13.69 12.96 -15.43
CA GLY A 43 13.10 13.40 -16.70
C GLY A 43 12.59 12.29 -17.60
N GLU A 44 13.06 11.05 -17.39
CA GLU A 44 12.64 9.86 -18.15
C GLU A 44 11.47 9.11 -17.47
N VAL A 45 11.04 9.57 -16.30
CA VAL A 45 9.99 8.91 -15.53
C VAL A 45 8.60 9.38 -15.97
N GLU A 46 7.79 8.46 -16.43
CA GLU A 46 6.41 8.70 -16.90
C GLU A 46 5.37 8.47 -15.81
N LEU A 47 5.69 7.62 -14.83
CA LEU A 47 4.75 7.24 -13.78
C LEU A 47 5.48 6.70 -12.55
N ILE A 48 5.01 7.05 -11.37
CA ILE A 48 5.40 6.42 -10.12
C ILE A 48 4.24 5.55 -9.61
N LEU A 49 4.50 4.24 -9.47
CA LEU A 49 3.63 3.27 -8.80
C LEU A 49 4.20 3.00 -7.39
N HIS A 50 3.67 3.70 -6.40
CA HIS A 50 4.17 3.61 -5.03
C HIS A 50 3.37 2.60 -4.22
N GLN A 51 3.88 1.34 -4.13
CA GLN A 51 3.28 0.25 -3.37
C GLN A 51 4.05 -0.08 -2.08
N GLY A 52 5.28 0.44 -1.96
CA GLY A 52 6.17 0.17 -0.83
C GLY A 52 5.65 0.76 0.50
N ALA A 53 5.53 -0.08 1.52
CA ALA A 53 5.21 0.33 2.89
C ALA A 53 5.49 -0.80 3.88
N ILE A 54 5.70 -0.44 5.14
CA ILE A 54 5.54 -1.37 6.26
C ILE A 54 4.03 -1.57 6.45
N SER A 55 3.50 -2.70 5.98
CA SER A 55 2.04 -2.93 5.91
C SER A 55 1.48 -3.72 7.09
N SER A 56 2.31 -4.07 8.08
CA SER A 56 1.89 -4.78 9.28
C SER A 56 1.01 -3.91 10.17
N THR A 57 -0.22 -4.35 10.40
CA THR A 57 -1.17 -3.66 11.31
C THR A 57 -0.83 -3.87 12.79
N VAL A 58 0.10 -4.78 13.09
CA VAL A 58 0.58 -5.10 14.46
C VAL A 58 2.00 -4.57 14.70
N GLU A 59 2.59 -3.84 13.76
CA GLU A 59 3.89 -3.18 13.96
C GLU A 59 3.75 -2.07 15.02
N THR A 60 4.65 -2.09 15.99
CA THR A 60 4.66 -1.15 17.13
C THR A 60 5.83 -0.17 17.09
N ASP A 61 6.82 -0.41 16.23
CA ASP A 61 7.92 0.54 16.04
C ASP A 61 7.44 1.74 15.19
N ILE A 62 7.02 2.79 15.91
CA ILE A 62 6.52 4.02 15.31
C ILE A 62 7.59 4.71 14.46
N ASN A 63 8.86 4.70 14.89
CA ASN A 63 9.95 5.34 14.13
C ASN A 63 10.19 4.63 12.81
N LYS A 64 10.14 3.30 12.80
CA LYS A 64 10.23 2.50 11.58
C LYS A 64 9.08 2.81 10.63
N ILE A 65 7.84 2.82 11.12
CA ILE A 65 6.67 3.17 10.30
C ILE A 65 6.80 4.58 9.76
N HIS A 66 7.14 5.56 10.59
CA HIS A 66 7.28 6.94 10.17
C HIS A 66 8.33 7.08 9.08
N ARG A 67 9.53 6.53 9.30
CA ARG A 67 10.63 6.59 8.33
C ARG A 67 10.25 6.03 6.95
N TYR A 68 9.65 4.84 6.91
CA TYR A 68 9.42 4.13 5.64
C TYR A 68 8.07 4.47 5.01
N ASN A 69 7.04 4.72 5.80
CA ASN A 69 5.71 5.00 5.24
C ASN A 69 5.48 6.49 5.02
N VAL A 70 6.01 7.36 5.90
CA VAL A 70 5.74 8.80 5.84
C VAL A 70 6.91 9.54 5.20
N ASP A 71 8.07 9.59 5.85
CA ASP A 71 9.20 10.41 5.39
C ASP A 71 9.64 10.04 3.97
N TYR A 72 9.81 8.74 3.70
CA TYR A 72 10.19 8.27 2.37
C TYR A 72 9.13 8.63 1.33
N THR A 73 7.85 8.40 1.63
CA THR A 73 6.75 8.71 0.69
C THR A 73 6.69 10.20 0.39
N LEU A 74 6.81 11.06 1.40
CA LEU A 74 6.79 12.51 1.18
C LEU A 74 7.96 12.98 0.33
N ARG A 75 9.18 12.49 0.58
CA ARG A 75 10.36 12.78 -0.24
C ARG A 75 10.16 12.33 -1.70
N LEU A 76 9.60 11.16 -1.92
CA LEU A 76 9.29 10.65 -3.26
C LEU A 76 8.24 11.54 -3.95
N PHE A 77 7.21 11.98 -3.22
CA PHE A 77 6.17 12.86 -3.76
C PHE A 77 6.69 14.27 -4.05
N GLU A 78 7.61 14.81 -3.26
CA GLU A 78 8.27 16.06 -3.60
C GLU A 78 9.08 15.94 -4.91
N LYS A 79 9.74 14.80 -5.17
CA LYS A 79 10.37 14.52 -6.46
C LYS A 79 9.35 14.43 -7.60
N ALA A 80 8.22 13.79 -7.36
CA ALA A 80 7.13 13.74 -8.35
C ALA A 80 6.59 15.14 -8.70
N ILE A 81 6.43 16.00 -7.70
CA ILE A 81 6.01 17.40 -7.88
C ILE A 81 7.08 18.19 -8.65
N GLU A 82 8.35 18.10 -8.25
CA GLU A 82 9.48 18.79 -8.87
C GLU A 82 9.57 18.51 -10.38
N HIS A 83 9.34 17.25 -10.76
CA HIS A 83 9.46 16.78 -12.14
C HIS A 83 8.12 16.58 -12.85
N GLN A 84 6.99 16.96 -12.23
CA GLN A 84 5.64 16.85 -12.77
C GLN A 84 5.27 15.42 -13.19
N ILE A 85 5.72 14.41 -12.43
CA ILE A 85 5.50 13.00 -12.69
C ILE A 85 4.16 12.55 -12.08
N PRO A 86 3.27 11.88 -12.85
CA PRO A 86 2.07 11.27 -12.32
C PRO A 86 2.36 10.22 -11.25
N VAL A 87 1.50 10.15 -10.22
CA VAL A 87 1.66 9.21 -9.10
C VAL A 87 0.40 8.36 -8.91
N ARG A 88 0.59 7.06 -8.67
CA ARG A 88 -0.42 6.12 -8.17
C ARG A 88 0.12 5.50 -6.89
N TYR A 89 -0.55 5.70 -5.76
CA TYR A 89 -0.03 5.21 -4.49
C TYR A 89 -1.02 4.36 -3.71
N ALA A 90 -0.48 3.41 -2.96
CA ALA A 90 -1.22 2.56 -2.05
C ALA A 90 -1.56 3.30 -0.76
N SER A 91 -2.81 3.71 -0.60
CA SER A 91 -3.42 3.98 0.69
C SER A 91 -4.07 2.70 1.23
N SER A 92 -4.95 2.78 2.20
CA SER A 92 -5.56 1.61 2.83
C SER A 92 -6.97 1.91 3.36
N ALA A 93 -7.87 0.95 3.22
CA ALA A 93 -9.17 0.99 3.88
C ALA A 93 -9.09 0.99 5.42
N SER A 94 -7.94 0.60 6.00
CA SER A 94 -7.71 0.67 7.45
C SER A 94 -7.82 2.08 8.03
N VAL A 95 -7.74 3.13 7.19
CA VAL A 95 -7.95 4.54 7.63
C VAL A 95 -9.39 4.79 8.12
N TYR A 96 -10.35 3.98 7.68
CA TYR A 96 -11.74 4.10 8.12
C TYR A 96 -12.00 3.53 9.52
N GLY A 97 -11.14 2.62 10.01
CA GLY A 97 -11.30 1.97 11.30
C GLY A 97 -12.61 1.19 11.41
N ASN A 98 -13.37 1.44 12.47
CA ASN A 98 -14.63 0.75 12.74
C ASN A 98 -15.85 1.37 12.04
N PHE A 99 -15.70 2.50 11.35
CA PHE A 99 -16.85 3.21 10.77
C PHE A 99 -17.28 2.67 9.39
N GLY A 100 -16.56 1.70 8.87
CA GLY A 100 -16.83 1.16 7.54
C GLY A 100 -16.60 2.19 6.43
N CYS A 101 -16.51 1.71 5.19
CA CYS A 101 -16.48 2.56 4.03
C CYS A 101 -17.90 2.99 3.63
N SER A 102 -18.10 4.26 3.36
CA SER A 102 -19.18 4.69 2.49
C SER A 102 -18.60 5.63 1.44
N LEU A 103 -19.28 5.73 0.32
CA LEU A 103 -18.98 6.71 -0.73
C LEU A 103 -19.13 8.17 -0.26
N ASP A 104 -19.62 8.36 0.97
CA ASP A 104 -19.73 9.67 1.58
C ASP A 104 -18.36 10.16 2.04
N THR A 105 -17.86 11.18 1.37
CA THR A 105 -16.56 11.82 1.62
C THR A 105 -16.48 12.55 2.97
N ASN A 106 -17.61 12.73 3.66
CA ASN A 106 -17.69 13.44 4.95
C ASN A 106 -17.46 12.53 6.16
N LYS A 107 -17.12 11.25 5.97
CA LYS A 107 -16.88 10.36 7.11
C LYS A 107 -15.59 10.68 7.85
N VAL A 108 -15.71 10.69 9.15
CA VAL A 108 -14.60 10.80 10.09
C VAL A 108 -13.70 9.57 9.92
N MET A 109 -12.45 9.78 9.53
CA MET A 109 -11.44 8.74 9.52
C MET A 109 -11.08 8.37 10.97
N ASN A 110 -10.97 7.07 11.26
CA ASN A 110 -10.67 6.56 12.60
C ASN A 110 -9.63 5.45 12.56
N PRO A 111 -8.38 5.73 12.20
CA PRO A 111 -7.32 4.73 12.14
C PRO A 111 -7.05 4.12 13.52
N LEU A 112 -6.99 2.78 13.61
CA LEU A 112 -6.89 2.04 14.86
C LEU A 112 -5.48 1.50 15.16
N ASN A 113 -4.52 1.71 14.26
CA ASN A 113 -3.14 1.28 14.42
C ASN A 113 -2.18 2.24 13.71
N TYR A 114 -0.88 2.12 14.03
CA TYR A 114 0.14 3.04 13.50
C TYR A 114 0.28 2.97 11.97
N TYR A 115 0.09 1.80 11.36
CA TYR A 115 0.06 1.66 9.92
C TYR A 115 -1.08 2.50 9.30
N ALA A 116 -2.30 2.37 9.83
CA ALA A 116 -3.45 3.13 9.35
C ALA A 116 -3.25 4.65 9.53
N ILE A 117 -2.67 5.07 10.67
CA ILE A 117 -2.30 6.47 10.92
C ILE A 117 -1.32 6.96 9.85
N SER A 118 -0.28 6.19 9.52
CA SER A 118 0.70 6.59 8.51
C SER A 118 0.07 6.78 7.13
N LYS A 119 -0.86 5.90 6.74
CA LYS A 119 -1.58 6.03 5.47
C LYS A 119 -2.50 7.26 5.45
N LEU A 120 -3.19 7.53 6.55
CA LEU A 120 -4.03 8.71 6.68
C LEU A 120 -3.23 10.02 6.63
N GLN A 121 -2.04 10.05 7.24
CA GLN A 121 -1.13 11.21 7.16
C GLN A 121 -0.76 11.53 5.72
N ILE A 122 -0.44 10.50 4.92
CA ILE A 122 -0.15 10.67 3.50
C ILE A 122 -1.37 11.18 2.73
N ASP A 123 -2.56 10.59 2.96
CA ASP A 123 -3.80 11.03 2.31
C ASP A 123 -4.09 12.51 2.59
N TYR A 124 -3.92 12.97 3.84
CA TYR A 124 -4.11 14.38 4.21
C TYR A 124 -3.04 15.29 3.60
N TRP A 125 -1.79 14.86 3.60
CA TRP A 125 -0.73 15.65 2.98
C TRP A 125 -0.97 15.82 1.47
N VAL A 126 -1.35 14.75 0.78
CA VAL A 126 -1.73 14.81 -0.65
C VAL A 126 -2.89 15.76 -0.87
N GLN A 127 -3.96 15.67 -0.04
CA GLN A 127 -5.11 16.55 -0.15
C GLN A 127 -4.73 18.04 -0.01
N GLN A 128 -3.80 18.36 0.90
CA GLN A 128 -3.33 19.73 1.10
C GLN A 128 -2.42 20.26 -0.03
N HIS A 129 -1.83 19.36 -0.82
CA HIS A 129 -0.86 19.69 -1.87
C HIS A 129 -1.33 19.26 -3.27
N ILE A 130 -2.62 18.93 -3.41
CA ILE A 130 -3.18 18.34 -4.64
C ILE A 130 -2.88 19.17 -5.88
N ASP A 131 -2.92 20.50 -5.77
CA ASP A 131 -2.71 21.44 -6.87
C ASP A 131 -1.25 21.50 -7.35
N ARG A 132 -0.30 20.95 -6.58
CA ARG A 132 1.12 20.89 -6.95
C ARG A 132 1.44 19.72 -7.88
N PHE A 133 0.61 18.68 -7.89
CA PHE A 133 0.83 17.49 -8.70
C PHE A 133 0.30 17.66 -10.12
N SER A 134 1.01 17.10 -11.09
CA SER A 134 0.47 16.94 -12.45
C SER A 134 -0.73 16.01 -12.48
N ASN A 135 -0.64 14.88 -11.76
CA ASN A 135 -1.73 13.93 -11.55
C ASN A 135 -1.36 12.99 -10.39
N ILE A 136 -2.26 12.85 -9.40
CA ILE A 136 -2.07 11.92 -8.29
C ILE A 136 -3.36 11.19 -7.96
N GLN A 137 -3.27 9.88 -7.70
CA GLN A 137 -4.38 9.05 -7.26
C GLN A 137 -3.93 8.12 -6.13
N GLY A 138 -4.66 8.15 -5.01
CA GLY A 138 -4.49 7.24 -3.89
C GLY A 138 -5.55 6.15 -3.89
N PHE A 139 -5.12 4.90 -3.77
CA PHE A 139 -6.00 3.73 -3.74
C PHE A 139 -6.10 3.20 -2.31
N ARG A 140 -7.25 3.32 -1.69
CA ARG A 140 -7.53 2.73 -0.38
C ARG A 140 -7.87 1.26 -0.55
N TYR A 141 -6.86 0.43 -0.72
CA TYR A 141 -7.05 -1.01 -0.86
C TYR A 141 -7.79 -1.60 0.33
N PHE A 142 -8.77 -2.44 0.03
CA PHE A 142 -9.50 -3.26 0.98
C PHE A 142 -8.78 -4.60 1.20
N ASN A 143 -9.51 -5.70 1.28
CA ASN A 143 -8.91 -7.02 1.47
C ASN A 143 -8.43 -7.56 0.11
N VAL A 144 -7.21 -7.21 -0.28
CA VAL A 144 -6.61 -7.76 -1.51
C VAL A 144 -6.30 -9.24 -1.31
N PHE A 145 -6.59 -10.06 -2.32
CA PHE A 145 -6.26 -11.49 -2.34
C PHE A 145 -5.79 -11.90 -3.74
N GLY A 146 -4.98 -12.95 -3.84
CA GLY A 146 -4.50 -13.40 -5.16
C GLY A 146 -3.16 -14.12 -5.10
N GLY A 147 -2.47 -14.15 -6.24
CA GLY A 147 -1.12 -14.67 -6.34
C GLY A 147 -0.12 -13.90 -5.48
N HIS A 148 1.00 -14.54 -5.11
CA HIS A 148 2.09 -13.95 -4.31
C HIS A 148 1.74 -13.58 -2.85
N GLU A 149 0.72 -14.21 -2.27
CA GLU A 149 0.37 -14.03 -0.86
C GLU A 149 1.22 -14.87 0.12
N GLU A 150 2.16 -15.68 -0.36
CA GLU A 150 2.92 -16.65 0.46
C GLU A 150 3.66 -15.96 1.62
N LEU A 151 4.28 -14.83 1.37
CA LEU A 151 4.96 -14.05 2.42
C LEU A 151 3.98 -13.56 3.49
N LYS A 152 2.77 -13.18 3.10
CA LYS A 152 1.72 -12.75 4.03
C LYS A 152 1.18 -13.91 4.86
N VAL A 153 1.09 -15.11 4.26
CA VAL A 153 0.74 -16.35 4.99
C VAL A 153 1.75 -16.62 6.08
N LEU A 154 3.05 -16.57 5.78
CA LEU A 154 4.13 -16.78 6.76
C LEU A 154 4.10 -15.77 7.91
N GLN A 155 3.64 -14.57 7.65
CA GLN A 155 3.51 -13.49 8.64
C GLN A 155 2.17 -13.48 9.38
N ASN A 156 1.27 -14.44 9.15
CA ASN A 156 -0.12 -14.43 9.63
C ASN A 156 -0.92 -13.18 9.25
N GLN A 157 -0.60 -12.57 8.11
CA GLN A 157 -1.21 -11.34 7.59
C GLN A 157 -1.87 -11.54 6.22
N SER A 158 -2.07 -12.79 5.83
CA SER A 158 -2.75 -13.12 4.57
C SER A 158 -4.23 -12.75 4.62
N SER A 159 -4.81 -12.64 3.42
CA SER A 159 -6.24 -12.42 3.27
C SER A 159 -7.05 -13.55 3.92
N PRO A 160 -8.30 -13.28 4.32
CA PRO A 160 -9.20 -14.36 4.77
C PRO A 160 -9.37 -15.45 3.70
N VAL A 161 -9.36 -15.10 2.42
CA VAL A 161 -9.48 -16.06 1.31
C VAL A 161 -8.31 -17.03 1.31
N SER A 162 -7.07 -16.54 1.30
CA SER A 162 -5.87 -17.39 1.37
C SER A 162 -5.84 -18.24 2.62
N LYS A 163 -6.23 -17.69 3.77
CA LYS A 163 -6.30 -18.41 5.02
C LYS A 163 -7.30 -19.57 4.93
N PHE A 164 -8.52 -19.31 4.44
CA PHE A 164 -9.55 -20.35 4.31
C PHE A 164 -9.15 -21.44 3.33
N VAL A 165 -8.52 -21.09 2.20
CA VAL A 165 -8.00 -22.06 1.25
C VAL A 165 -6.94 -22.96 1.90
N ASN A 166 -6.02 -22.39 2.67
CA ASN A 166 -5.01 -23.16 3.38
C ASN A 166 -5.62 -24.05 4.48
N ASP A 167 -6.56 -23.55 5.26
CA ASP A 167 -7.26 -24.33 6.29
C ASP A 167 -7.99 -25.53 5.68
N ILE A 168 -8.70 -25.33 4.56
CA ILE A 168 -9.37 -26.44 3.85
C ILE A 168 -8.35 -27.46 3.35
N LYS A 169 -7.26 -27.03 2.72
CA LYS A 169 -6.23 -27.94 2.22
C LYS A 169 -5.58 -28.78 3.32
N GLN A 170 -5.38 -28.19 4.50
CA GLN A 170 -4.70 -28.86 5.61
C GLN A 170 -5.63 -29.70 6.48
N THR A 171 -6.84 -29.24 6.75
CA THR A 171 -7.73 -29.82 7.77
C THR A 171 -9.10 -30.22 7.24
N GLY A 172 -9.45 -29.89 6.01
CA GLY A 172 -10.77 -30.05 5.42
C GLY A 172 -11.86 -29.16 6.06
N LYS A 173 -11.48 -28.17 6.88
CA LYS A 173 -12.43 -27.36 7.65
C LYS A 173 -11.99 -25.88 7.64
N ILE A 174 -12.97 -24.98 7.69
CA ILE A 174 -12.75 -23.55 7.95
C ILE A 174 -13.21 -23.24 9.37
N ARG A 175 -12.42 -22.44 10.09
CA ARG A 175 -12.81 -21.90 11.39
C ARG A 175 -13.16 -20.41 11.20
N LEU A 176 -14.40 -20.06 11.52
CA LEU A 176 -14.88 -18.69 11.48
C LEU A 176 -14.91 -18.11 12.90
N PHE A 177 -14.74 -16.80 13.00
CA PHE A 177 -14.98 -16.10 14.28
C PHE A 177 -16.47 -16.03 14.56
N GLU A 178 -16.84 -16.00 15.84
CA GLU A 178 -18.23 -15.78 16.26
C GLU A 178 -18.75 -14.46 15.66
N GLY A 179 -19.94 -14.52 15.07
CA GLY A 179 -20.56 -13.36 14.41
C GLY A 179 -20.03 -13.01 13.02
N SER A 180 -19.08 -13.81 12.46
CA SER A 180 -18.53 -13.55 11.12
C SER A 180 -19.56 -13.70 10.00
N ASP A 181 -20.65 -14.44 10.24
CA ASP A 181 -21.83 -14.54 9.37
C ASP A 181 -22.56 -13.20 9.15
N LYS A 182 -22.31 -12.22 10.02
CA LYS A 182 -22.88 -10.87 9.95
C LYS A 182 -21.88 -9.83 9.44
N MET A 183 -20.63 -10.22 9.19
CA MET A 183 -19.59 -9.30 8.72
C MET A 183 -19.62 -9.20 7.19
N VAL A 184 -19.71 -7.98 6.69
CA VAL A 184 -19.54 -7.66 5.28
C VAL A 184 -18.12 -7.16 5.05
N ARG A 185 -17.43 -7.68 4.04
CA ARG A 185 -16.09 -7.31 3.66
C ARG A 185 -16.00 -7.16 2.16
N ASP A 186 -15.35 -6.09 1.70
CA ASP A 186 -14.99 -5.93 0.31
C ASP A 186 -13.65 -6.62 0.03
N PHE A 187 -13.59 -7.36 -1.07
CA PHE A 187 -12.38 -8.05 -1.55
C PHE A 187 -12.02 -7.52 -2.94
N VAL A 188 -10.73 -7.40 -3.18
CA VAL A 188 -10.16 -6.92 -4.44
C VAL A 188 -9.14 -7.91 -4.94
#